data_cc603a29aecca457c0670e3c4da19bf4
#
_entry.id   cc603a29aecca457c0670e3c4da19bf4
#
_cell.length_a   1.000
_cell.length_b   1.000
_cell.length_c   1.000
_cell.angle_alpha   90.00
_cell.angle_beta   90.00
_cell.angle_gamma   90.00
#
_symmetry.space_group_name_H-M   'P 1'
#
loop_
_entity.id
_entity.type
_entity.pdbx_description
1 polymer ?
#
loop_
_entity_poly.entity_id
_entity_poly.type
_entity_poly.pdbx_seq_one_letter_code
_entity_poly.pdbx_strand_id
1 'polypeptide(L)'
;MKQYLELLDYILQHGEDRGDRTGTGVISSFGHQIRFNLEEGFPAVTTKSLAWKGVVSELLWFLEGSDDERRLAEIRFQKDRSELTDLSRFSTIWTDNADNQGVELGYENTATTKKLGPVYGVQWRDWSGVDQIKKLINDLQSNPNGRRHILSAWNVEKIDSMALPPCHVMSQFYVSTNGRLSCQMYQRSADMFLGVPFNIASYALLQTVLANVLNLVPGEFVHTFGDAHIYKNSIEQVKEQLTREPKKLPKLIMPNLDSIDALNEYSVDDFILEGYESHPALKAPMAI
;
A
#
# COMPACT_ATOMS: atom_id res chain seq x y z
N MET A 1 -14.12 8.19 4.45
CA MET A 1 -13.94 6.71 4.66
C MET A 1 -15.29 5.94 4.66
N LYS A 2 -16.40 6.63 4.45
CA LYS A 2 -17.75 6.00 4.46
C LYS A 2 -17.89 4.89 3.42
N GLN A 3 -17.44 5.13 2.18
CA GLN A 3 -17.46 4.14 1.07
C GLN A 3 -16.68 2.86 1.35
N TYR A 4 -15.63 2.93 2.18
CA TYR A 4 -14.91 1.74 2.62
C TYR A 4 -15.76 0.92 3.63
N LEU A 5 -16.44 1.58 4.56
CA LEU A 5 -17.32 0.90 5.53
C LEU A 5 -18.55 0.31 4.84
N GLU A 6 -19.12 1.02 3.87
CA GLU A 6 -20.24 0.51 3.05
C GLU A 6 -19.85 -0.76 2.29
N LEU A 7 -18.63 -0.83 1.77
CA LEU A 7 -18.15 -2.04 1.10
C LEU A 7 -17.88 -3.18 2.09
N LEU A 8 -17.33 -2.89 3.29
CA LEU A 8 -17.19 -3.90 4.35
C LEU A 8 -18.54 -4.52 4.72
N ASP A 9 -19.55 -3.68 4.95
CA ASP A 9 -20.91 -4.13 5.29
C ASP A 9 -21.54 -4.93 4.15
N TYR A 10 -21.39 -4.46 2.91
CA TYR A 10 -21.87 -5.16 1.73
C TYR A 10 -21.29 -6.59 1.63
N ILE A 11 -19.97 -6.74 1.84
CA ILE A 11 -19.31 -8.05 1.77
C ILE A 11 -19.81 -8.98 2.88
N LEU A 12 -19.98 -8.47 4.11
CA LEU A 12 -20.54 -9.27 5.21
C LEU A 12 -21.94 -9.79 4.93
N GLN A 13 -22.77 -9.00 4.25
CA GLN A 13 -24.18 -9.34 4.01
C GLN A 13 -24.41 -10.16 2.73
N HIS A 14 -23.57 -9.97 1.70
CA HIS A 14 -23.81 -10.50 0.36
C HIS A 14 -22.66 -11.33 -0.21
N GLY A 15 -21.52 -11.39 0.49
CA GLY A 15 -20.35 -12.16 0.05
C GLY A 15 -20.58 -13.66 0.13
N GLU A 16 -19.85 -14.39 -0.70
CA GLU A 16 -19.85 -15.85 -0.73
C GLU A 16 -18.88 -16.42 0.31
N ASP A 17 -19.29 -17.47 1.01
CA ASP A 17 -18.42 -18.27 1.88
C ASP A 17 -17.48 -19.12 1.03
N ARG A 18 -16.17 -18.88 1.11
CA ARG A 18 -15.17 -19.58 0.30
C ARG A 18 -13.99 -20.05 1.16
N GLY A 19 -13.40 -21.18 0.75
CA GLY A 19 -12.09 -21.57 1.23
C GLY A 19 -11.00 -20.67 0.63
N ASP A 20 -9.85 -20.61 1.30
CA ASP A 20 -8.67 -19.90 0.84
C ASP A 20 -7.39 -20.73 1.04
N ARG A 21 -6.27 -20.26 0.50
CA ARG A 21 -4.96 -20.93 0.60
C ARG A 21 -4.48 -21.14 2.05
N THR A 22 -4.84 -20.23 2.94
CA THR A 22 -4.42 -20.27 4.35
C THR A 22 -5.24 -21.25 5.21
N GLY A 23 -6.36 -21.75 4.69
CA GLY A 23 -7.31 -22.59 5.44
C GLY A 23 -8.18 -21.84 6.45
N THR A 24 -8.04 -20.52 6.56
CA THR A 24 -8.85 -19.68 7.47
C THR A 24 -10.31 -19.57 6.98
N GLY A 25 -10.52 -19.54 5.67
CA GLY A 25 -11.79 -19.24 5.02
C GLY A 25 -12.11 -17.75 5.00
N VAL A 26 -12.88 -17.36 4.00
CA VAL A 26 -13.23 -15.95 3.74
C VAL A 26 -14.72 -15.80 3.40
N ILE A 27 -15.23 -14.59 3.63
CA ILE A 27 -16.44 -14.08 2.97
C ILE A 27 -15.95 -13.15 1.86
N SER A 28 -16.28 -13.44 0.61
CA SER A 28 -15.69 -12.81 -0.56
C SER A 28 -16.74 -12.29 -1.54
N SER A 29 -16.45 -11.16 -2.18
CA SER A 29 -17.24 -10.59 -3.26
C SER A 29 -16.32 -10.06 -4.36
N PHE A 30 -16.70 -10.24 -5.62
CA PHE A 30 -15.85 -9.94 -6.77
C PHE A 30 -16.29 -8.69 -7.52
N GLY A 31 -15.31 -7.84 -7.88
CA GLY A 31 -15.54 -6.73 -8.82
C GLY A 31 -16.15 -5.49 -8.19
N HIS A 32 -15.43 -4.82 -7.27
CA HIS A 32 -15.86 -3.59 -6.62
C HIS A 32 -14.96 -2.39 -6.93
N GLN A 33 -15.49 -1.19 -6.72
CA GLN A 33 -14.73 0.05 -6.82
C GLN A 33 -15.22 1.06 -5.79
N ILE A 34 -14.27 1.72 -5.11
CA ILE A 34 -14.54 2.85 -4.21
C ILE A 34 -13.66 4.05 -4.59
N ARG A 35 -14.09 5.27 -4.24
CA ARG A 35 -13.41 6.52 -4.61
C ARG A 35 -13.21 7.41 -3.40
N PHE A 36 -12.07 8.11 -3.39
CA PHE A 36 -11.71 9.09 -2.36
C PHE A 36 -11.28 10.39 -3.05
N ASN A 37 -11.95 11.48 -2.77
CA ASN A 37 -11.51 12.80 -3.20
C ASN A 37 -10.50 13.33 -2.17
N LEU A 38 -9.21 13.47 -2.57
CA LEU A 38 -8.15 13.90 -1.67
C LEU A 38 -8.28 15.39 -1.25
N GLU A 39 -9.16 16.15 -1.90
CA GLU A 39 -9.50 17.50 -1.51
C GLU A 39 -10.31 17.57 -0.19
N GLU A 40 -11.07 16.52 0.09
CA GLU A 40 -11.84 16.39 1.35
C GLU A 40 -10.98 16.03 2.56
N GLY A 41 -9.71 15.67 2.33
CA GLY A 41 -8.72 15.23 3.29
C GLY A 41 -8.05 13.93 2.89
N PHE A 42 -6.99 13.58 3.60
CA PHE A 42 -6.23 12.36 3.34
C PHE A 42 -7.03 11.11 3.79
N PRO A 43 -7.23 10.09 2.93
CA PRO A 43 -8.11 8.96 3.23
C PRO A 43 -7.49 7.94 4.19
N ALA A 44 -7.10 8.38 5.37
CA ALA A 44 -6.71 7.50 6.48
C ALA A 44 -7.95 6.98 7.21
N VAL A 45 -7.98 5.67 7.48
CA VAL A 45 -9.07 5.07 8.27
C VAL A 45 -9.09 5.67 9.67
N THR A 46 -10.28 6.02 10.16
CA THR A 46 -10.47 6.61 11.50
C THR A 46 -11.32 5.74 12.43
N THR A 47 -12.01 4.74 11.91
CA THR A 47 -12.79 3.78 12.70
C THR A 47 -11.93 2.73 13.42
N LYS A 48 -10.65 2.68 13.11
CA LYS A 48 -9.59 2.02 13.86
C LYS A 48 -8.27 2.74 13.61
N SER A 49 -7.28 2.53 14.48
CA SER A 49 -5.94 3.12 14.32
C SER A 49 -5.23 2.56 13.08
N LEU A 50 -4.63 3.45 12.30
CA LEU A 50 -3.75 3.13 11.18
C LEU A 50 -2.28 3.25 11.61
N ALA A 51 -1.46 2.22 11.35
CA ALA A 51 -0.03 2.28 11.62
C ALA A 51 0.70 3.12 10.55
N TRP A 52 0.55 4.44 10.64
CA TRP A 52 0.98 5.39 9.61
C TRP A 52 2.46 5.29 9.24
N LYS A 53 3.36 5.17 10.25
CA LYS A 53 4.79 4.96 9.98
C LYS A 53 5.06 3.68 9.16
N GLY A 54 4.21 2.66 9.30
CA GLY A 54 4.27 1.45 8.47
C GLY A 54 3.93 1.74 7.01
N VAL A 55 2.87 2.53 6.77
CA VAL A 55 2.48 2.95 5.41
C VAL A 55 3.59 3.75 4.73
N VAL A 56 4.13 4.75 5.42
CA VAL A 56 5.20 5.61 4.87
C VAL A 56 6.46 4.79 4.59
N SER A 57 6.93 4.00 5.56
CA SER A 57 8.16 3.23 5.41
C SER A 57 8.09 2.21 4.26
N GLU A 58 6.95 1.55 4.08
CA GLU A 58 6.76 0.60 2.99
C GLU A 58 6.77 1.30 1.62
N LEU A 59 6.10 2.46 1.49
CA LEU A 59 6.12 3.20 0.25
C LEU A 59 7.53 3.72 -0.08
N LEU A 60 8.26 4.27 0.89
CA LEU A 60 9.65 4.70 0.69
C LEU A 60 10.53 3.53 0.25
N TRP A 61 10.38 2.36 0.87
CA TRP A 61 11.09 1.14 0.50
C TRP A 61 10.75 0.68 -0.93
N PHE A 62 9.49 0.74 -1.36
CA PHE A 62 9.10 0.47 -2.75
C PHE A 62 9.74 1.47 -3.71
N LEU A 63 9.78 2.76 -3.35
CA LEU A 63 10.36 3.81 -4.19
C LEU A 63 11.90 3.77 -4.24
N GLU A 64 12.57 3.16 -3.26
CA GLU A 64 14.00 2.82 -3.35
C GLU A 64 14.26 1.63 -4.31
N GLY A 65 13.28 0.77 -4.58
CA GLY A 65 13.43 -0.41 -5.42
C GLY A 65 14.14 -1.59 -4.73
N SER A 66 14.15 -1.61 -3.41
CA SER A 66 14.78 -2.67 -2.62
C SER A 66 13.89 -3.92 -2.51
N ASP A 67 14.49 -5.10 -2.51
CA ASP A 67 13.87 -6.39 -2.23
C ASP A 67 14.22 -6.92 -0.82
N ASP A 68 15.01 -6.17 -0.05
CA ASP A 68 15.49 -6.56 1.26
C ASP A 68 14.58 -6.03 2.37
N GLU A 69 13.88 -6.92 3.05
CA GLU A 69 12.98 -6.60 4.15
C GLU A 69 13.71 -5.88 5.31
N ARG A 70 14.99 -6.19 5.54
CA ARG A 70 15.78 -5.47 6.57
C ARG A 70 16.00 -4.00 6.19
N ARG A 71 16.00 -3.66 4.88
CA ARG A 71 15.99 -2.24 4.47
C ARG A 71 14.68 -1.55 4.84
N LEU A 72 13.55 -2.21 4.67
CA LEU A 72 12.28 -1.70 5.16
C LEU A 72 12.31 -1.46 6.69
N ALA A 73 12.92 -2.39 7.45
CA ALA A 73 13.06 -2.23 8.89
C ALA A 73 13.95 -1.02 9.26
N GLU A 74 15.05 -0.79 8.54
CA GLU A 74 15.91 0.41 8.73
C GLU A 74 15.10 1.69 8.56
N ILE A 75 14.32 1.80 7.47
CA ILE A 75 13.47 2.97 7.21
C ILE A 75 12.41 3.14 8.31
N ARG A 76 11.73 2.05 8.68
CA ARG A 76 10.62 2.09 9.64
C ARG A 76 11.06 2.46 11.06
N PHE A 77 12.16 1.86 11.53
CA PHE A 77 12.63 2.02 12.90
C PHE A 77 13.71 3.09 13.04
N GLN A 78 14.18 3.64 11.92
CA GLN A 78 15.24 4.67 11.87
C GLN A 78 16.47 4.26 12.67
N LYS A 79 16.96 3.04 12.40
CA LYS A 79 18.09 2.41 13.07
C LYS A 79 19.01 1.74 12.06
N ASP A 80 20.29 1.68 12.42
CA ASP A 80 21.25 0.93 11.64
C ASP A 80 20.94 -0.57 11.67
N ARG A 81 21.23 -1.25 10.58
CA ARG A 81 20.94 -2.68 10.39
C ARG A 81 21.47 -3.57 11.51
N SER A 82 22.66 -3.24 12.05
CA SER A 82 23.27 -3.97 13.16
C SER A 82 22.46 -3.91 14.47
N GLU A 83 21.61 -2.90 14.64
CA GLU A 83 20.74 -2.74 15.81
C GLU A 83 19.39 -3.49 15.65
N LEU A 84 19.07 -3.98 14.45
CA LEU A 84 17.76 -4.56 14.09
C LEU A 84 17.72 -6.08 14.16
N THR A 85 18.67 -6.71 14.82
CA THR A 85 18.80 -8.18 14.88
C THR A 85 17.78 -8.87 15.78
N ASP A 86 17.15 -8.15 16.70
CA ASP A 86 16.06 -8.67 17.53
C ASP A 86 14.72 -8.61 16.78
N LEU A 87 14.39 -9.70 16.07
CA LEU A 87 13.17 -9.78 15.25
C LEU A 87 11.87 -9.74 16.07
N SER A 88 11.91 -10.05 17.38
CA SER A 88 10.72 -9.92 18.24
C SER A 88 10.27 -8.46 18.40
N ARG A 89 11.18 -7.50 18.16
CA ARG A 89 10.95 -6.06 18.28
C ARG A 89 10.94 -5.33 16.94
N PHE A 90 11.69 -5.83 15.97
CA PHE A 90 11.98 -5.13 14.72
C PHE A 90 11.52 -5.90 13.47
N SER A 91 10.48 -6.72 13.60
CA SER A 91 9.80 -7.33 12.45
C SER A 91 8.95 -6.29 11.69
N THR A 92 8.78 -6.53 10.41
CA THR A 92 7.84 -5.83 9.55
C THR A 92 6.73 -6.77 9.09
N ILE A 93 5.76 -6.28 8.34
CA ILE A 93 4.71 -7.14 7.75
C ILE A 93 5.27 -8.11 6.69
N TRP A 94 6.49 -7.88 6.20
CA TRP A 94 7.16 -8.69 5.19
C TRP A 94 8.12 -9.75 5.78
N THR A 95 8.38 -9.69 7.10
CA THR A 95 9.34 -10.60 7.74
C THR A 95 8.95 -12.06 7.54
N ASP A 96 7.68 -12.40 7.78
CA ASP A 96 7.19 -13.78 7.65
C ASP A 96 7.25 -14.28 6.20
N ASN A 97 6.98 -13.40 5.20
CA ASN A 97 7.13 -13.77 3.79
C ASN A 97 8.59 -14.03 3.41
N ALA A 98 9.53 -13.27 3.96
CA ALA A 98 10.95 -13.52 3.74
C ALA A 98 11.40 -14.83 4.42
N ASP A 99 10.93 -15.08 5.65
CA ASP A 99 11.30 -16.24 6.46
C ASP A 99 10.69 -17.56 5.94
N ASN A 100 9.57 -17.51 5.23
CA ASN A 100 8.92 -18.68 4.66
C ASN A 100 9.15 -18.72 3.13
N GLN A 101 8.37 -17.98 2.35
CA GLN A 101 8.39 -18.05 0.89
C GLN A 101 9.74 -17.62 0.29
N GLY A 102 10.40 -16.60 0.86
CA GLY A 102 11.72 -16.18 0.42
C GLY A 102 12.76 -17.31 0.58
N VAL A 103 12.74 -18.00 1.71
CA VAL A 103 13.62 -19.16 1.98
C VAL A 103 13.30 -20.33 1.04
N GLU A 104 12.02 -20.62 0.80
CA GLU A 104 11.60 -21.67 -0.13
C GLU A 104 12.09 -21.40 -1.56
N LEU A 105 12.16 -20.13 -1.97
CA LEU A 105 12.72 -19.70 -3.26
C LEU A 105 14.26 -19.67 -3.28
N GLY A 106 14.92 -19.97 -2.16
CA GLY A 106 16.38 -20.01 -2.05
C GLY A 106 17.04 -18.64 -1.86
N TYR A 107 16.30 -17.62 -1.46
CA TYR A 107 16.85 -16.30 -1.18
C TYR A 107 17.61 -16.24 0.13
N GLU A 108 18.56 -15.30 0.20
CA GLU A 108 19.30 -15.01 1.42
C GLU A 108 18.38 -14.59 2.55
N ASN A 109 18.49 -15.27 3.69
CA ASN A 109 17.74 -14.97 4.90
C ASN A 109 18.65 -15.11 6.14
N THR A 110 19.05 -13.96 6.67
CA THR A 110 19.89 -13.85 7.87
C THR A 110 19.26 -12.82 8.82
N ALA A 111 19.87 -12.60 9.99
CA ALA A 111 19.43 -11.55 10.91
C ALA A 111 19.57 -10.14 10.30
N THR A 112 20.44 -9.96 9.31
CA THR A 112 20.76 -8.67 8.70
C THR A 112 20.36 -8.54 7.23
N THR A 113 19.94 -9.62 6.56
CA THR A 113 19.51 -9.59 5.15
C THR A 113 18.35 -10.56 4.98
N LYS A 114 17.23 -10.11 4.47
CA LYS A 114 16.03 -10.92 4.22
C LYS A 114 15.46 -10.57 2.86
N LYS A 115 15.79 -11.37 1.85
CA LYS A 115 15.39 -11.12 0.46
C LYS A 115 14.00 -11.68 0.15
N LEU A 116 13.27 -10.95 -0.67
CA LEU A 116 11.90 -11.25 -1.10
C LEU A 116 11.80 -11.53 -2.60
N GLY A 117 12.93 -11.36 -3.33
CA GLY A 117 12.92 -11.39 -4.78
C GLY A 117 12.31 -10.11 -5.40
N PRO A 118 12.01 -10.13 -6.71
CA PRO A 118 11.68 -8.91 -7.46
C PRO A 118 10.24 -8.41 -7.22
N VAL A 119 9.87 -8.19 -5.95
CA VAL A 119 8.57 -7.67 -5.53
C VAL A 119 8.38 -6.18 -5.89
N TYR A 120 7.22 -5.63 -5.73
CA TYR A 120 6.73 -4.27 -6.01
C TYR A 120 7.79 -3.22 -6.40
N GLY A 121 8.64 -2.82 -5.46
CA GLY A 121 9.63 -1.76 -5.64
C GLY A 121 10.66 -2.09 -6.72
N VAL A 122 11.10 -3.34 -6.79
CA VAL A 122 12.03 -3.79 -7.84
C VAL A 122 11.36 -3.63 -9.22
N GLN A 123 10.09 -4.05 -9.38
CA GLN A 123 9.37 -3.87 -10.63
C GLN A 123 9.18 -2.39 -10.98
N TRP A 124 8.95 -1.53 -10.00
CA TRP A 124 8.74 -0.12 -10.23
C TRP A 124 10.01 0.64 -10.63
N ARG A 125 11.16 0.24 -10.07
CA ARG A 125 12.42 0.95 -10.24
C ARG A 125 13.39 0.28 -11.23
N ASP A 126 13.21 -1.01 -11.51
CA ASP A 126 14.04 -1.78 -12.46
C ASP A 126 13.26 -2.93 -13.11
N TRP A 127 12.33 -2.59 -14.00
CA TRP A 127 11.72 -3.60 -14.86
C TRP A 127 12.63 -3.87 -16.08
N SER A 128 13.55 -4.82 -15.93
CA SER A 128 14.51 -5.17 -17.00
C SER A 128 15.26 -3.93 -17.53
N GLY A 129 15.77 -3.09 -16.65
CA GLY A 129 16.49 -1.85 -16.98
C GLY A 129 15.60 -0.62 -17.15
N VAL A 130 14.29 -0.74 -16.98
CA VAL A 130 13.33 0.39 -17.07
C VAL A 130 12.89 0.83 -15.67
N ASP A 131 13.24 2.05 -15.27
CA ASP A 131 12.68 2.73 -14.12
C ASP A 131 11.29 3.28 -14.49
N GLN A 132 10.23 2.53 -14.11
CA GLN A 132 8.85 2.89 -14.41
C GLN A 132 8.42 4.19 -13.71
N ILE A 133 8.92 4.48 -12.50
CA ILE A 133 8.58 5.71 -11.76
C ILE A 133 9.13 6.93 -12.49
N LYS A 134 10.41 6.93 -12.86
CA LYS A 134 11.01 8.04 -13.62
C LYS A 134 10.36 8.20 -14.99
N LYS A 135 10.09 7.07 -15.65
CA LYS A 135 9.36 7.11 -16.94
C LYS A 135 7.96 7.70 -16.78
N LEU A 136 7.21 7.29 -15.76
CA LEU A 136 5.86 7.81 -15.48
C LEU A 136 5.86 9.32 -15.25
N ILE A 137 6.81 9.83 -14.45
CA ILE A 137 6.97 11.26 -14.18
C ILE A 137 7.25 12.01 -15.49
N ASN A 138 8.21 11.54 -16.30
CA ASN A 138 8.55 12.15 -17.57
C ASN A 138 7.36 12.15 -18.56
N ASP A 139 6.61 11.06 -18.63
CA ASP A 139 5.44 10.94 -19.50
C ASP A 139 4.29 11.87 -19.03
N LEU A 140 4.06 12.00 -17.73
CA LEU A 140 3.08 12.94 -17.17
C LEU A 140 3.45 14.40 -17.40
N GLN A 141 4.74 14.74 -17.36
CA GLN A 141 5.23 16.10 -17.66
C GLN A 141 5.14 16.44 -19.15
N SER A 142 5.57 15.53 -20.01
CA SER A 142 5.66 15.77 -21.45
C SER A 142 4.34 15.64 -22.18
N ASN A 143 3.43 14.79 -21.70
CA ASN A 143 2.12 14.52 -22.30
C ASN A 143 1.06 14.23 -21.24
N PRO A 144 0.63 15.23 -20.46
CA PRO A 144 -0.36 15.04 -19.38
C PRO A 144 -1.71 14.47 -19.85
N ASN A 145 -2.06 14.68 -21.13
CA ASN A 145 -3.28 14.14 -21.73
C ASN A 145 -3.13 12.68 -22.23
N GLY A 146 -1.98 12.06 -22.01
CA GLY A 146 -1.73 10.68 -22.38
C GLY A 146 -2.65 9.70 -21.67
N ARG A 147 -2.78 8.49 -22.22
CA ARG A 147 -3.60 7.39 -21.66
C ARG A 147 -2.76 6.16 -21.28
N ARG A 148 -1.42 6.32 -21.28
CA ARG A 148 -0.44 5.25 -21.03
C ARG A 148 0.37 5.50 -19.75
N HIS A 149 -0.12 6.35 -18.85
CA HIS A 149 0.46 6.63 -17.54
C HIS A 149 0.17 5.47 -16.59
N ILE A 150 0.88 4.35 -16.77
CA ILE A 150 0.67 3.09 -16.06
C ILE A 150 1.92 2.75 -15.28
N LEU A 151 1.73 2.29 -14.04
CA LEU A 151 2.73 1.70 -13.17
C LEU A 151 2.28 0.26 -12.88
N SER A 152 3.06 -0.74 -13.28
CA SER A 152 2.72 -2.15 -13.11
C SER A 152 3.71 -2.84 -12.17
N ALA A 153 3.18 -3.69 -11.28
CA ALA A 153 3.98 -4.61 -10.48
C ALA A 153 3.85 -6.06 -10.95
N TRP A 154 2.88 -6.35 -11.83
CA TRP A 154 2.58 -7.70 -12.29
C TRP A 154 3.47 -8.06 -13.49
N ASN A 155 4.61 -8.66 -13.19
CA ASN A 155 5.55 -9.15 -14.19
C ASN A 155 5.40 -10.66 -14.36
N VAL A 156 4.70 -11.10 -15.42
CA VAL A 156 4.38 -12.52 -15.67
C VAL A 156 5.64 -13.39 -15.71
N GLU A 157 6.76 -12.88 -16.21
CA GLU A 157 8.02 -13.62 -16.28
C GLU A 157 8.66 -13.85 -14.89
N LYS A 158 8.39 -12.95 -13.93
CA LYS A 158 9.04 -12.95 -12.61
C LYS A 158 8.13 -13.36 -11.45
N ILE A 159 6.86 -13.63 -11.69
CA ILE A 159 5.87 -13.95 -10.65
C ILE A 159 6.34 -15.09 -9.75
N ASP A 160 6.84 -16.18 -10.34
CA ASP A 160 7.26 -17.37 -9.60
C ASP A 160 8.57 -17.18 -8.81
N SER A 161 9.25 -16.06 -9.01
CA SER A 161 10.44 -15.66 -8.25
C SER A 161 10.14 -14.60 -7.17
N MET A 162 8.89 -14.27 -6.92
CA MET A 162 8.49 -13.33 -5.89
C MET A 162 8.02 -14.08 -4.65
N ALA A 163 8.56 -13.76 -3.47
CA ALA A 163 8.10 -14.33 -2.20
C ALA A 163 6.59 -14.09 -1.98
N LEU A 164 6.06 -12.98 -2.51
CA LEU A 164 4.63 -12.70 -2.54
C LEU A 164 4.26 -12.03 -3.88
N PRO A 165 3.51 -12.71 -4.77
CA PRO A 165 2.98 -12.10 -5.98
C PRO A 165 2.12 -10.87 -5.70
N PRO A 166 2.30 -9.75 -6.43
CA PRO A 166 1.68 -8.48 -6.12
C PRO A 166 0.15 -8.54 -6.05
N CYS A 167 -0.41 -8.14 -4.90
CA CYS A 167 -1.85 -7.91 -4.76
C CYS A 167 -2.28 -6.64 -5.51
N HIS A 168 -1.49 -5.56 -5.41
CA HIS A 168 -1.65 -4.34 -6.18
C HIS A 168 -1.00 -4.54 -7.55
N VAL A 169 -1.81 -4.88 -8.54
CA VAL A 169 -1.34 -5.31 -9.86
C VAL A 169 -0.79 -4.17 -10.68
N MET A 170 -1.57 -3.09 -10.76
CA MET A 170 -1.23 -1.91 -11.55
C MET A 170 -1.97 -0.67 -11.08
N SER A 171 -1.40 0.50 -11.41
CA SER A 171 -2.04 1.79 -11.23
C SER A 171 -1.99 2.58 -12.53
N GLN A 172 -3.06 3.34 -12.81
CA GLN A 172 -3.13 4.29 -13.90
C GLN A 172 -3.31 5.69 -13.36
N PHE A 173 -2.60 6.65 -13.93
CA PHE A 173 -2.66 8.05 -13.53
C PHE A 173 -3.32 8.89 -14.61
N TYR A 174 -4.04 9.93 -14.18
CA TYR A 174 -4.80 10.82 -15.04
C TYR A 174 -4.64 12.25 -14.57
N VAL A 175 -4.27 13.15 -15.46
CA VAL A 175 -4.22 14.59 -15.20
C VAL A 175 -5.48 15.24 -15.78
N SER A 176 -6.27 15.86 -14.94
CA SER A 176 -7.46 16.60 -15.36
C SER A 176 -7.12 17.97 -15.92
N THR A 177 -8.07 18.58 -16.66
CA THR A 177 -7.88 19.91 -17.29
C THR A 177 -7.62 21.05 -16.30
N ASN A 178 -7.96 20.86 -15.03
CA ASN A 178 -7.69 21.80 -13.93
C ASN A 178 -6.43 21.46 -13.12
N GLY A 179 -5.53 20.63 -13.67
CA GLY A 179 -4.23 20.32 -13.07
C GLY A 179 -4.29 19.38 -11.86
N ARG A 180 -5.27 18.50 -11.79
CA ARG A 180 -5.38 17.50 -10.71
C ARG A 180 -4.89 16.13 -11.19
N LEU A 181 -4.00 15.53 -10.40
CA LEU A 181 -3.50 14.17 -10.64
C LEU A 181 -4.38 13.17 -9.88
N SER A 182 -5.09 12.30 -10.59
CA SER A 182 -5.85 11.18 -10.06
C SER A 182 -5.11 9.86 -10.28
N CYS A 183 -5.36 8.89 -9.41
CA CYS A 183 -4.80 7.54 -9.48
C CYS A 183 -5.91 6.51 -9.39
N GLN A 184 -5.93 5.54 -10.32
CA GLN A 184 -6.74 4.33 -10.18
C GLN A 184 -5.83 3.13 -10.00
N MET A 185 -6.01 2.39 -8.90
CA MET A 185 -5.27 1.16 -8.61
C MET A 185 -6.19 -0.06 -8.72
N TYR A 186 -5.72 -1.11 -9.41
CA TYR A 186 -6.38 -2.42 -9.42
C TYR A 186 -5.68 -3.37 -8.46
N GLN A 187 -6.43 -3.87 -7.50
CA GLN A 187 -5.99 -4.86 -6.52
C GLN A 187 -6.73 -6.19 -6.77
N ARG A 188 -5.98 -7.24 -7.16
CA ARG A 188 -6.54 -8.55 -7.50
C ARG A 188 -7.08 -9.33 -6.30
N SER A 189 -6.50 -9.10 -5.11
CA SER A 189 -6.80 -9.80 -3.86
C SER A 189 -6.70 -8.80 -2.71
N ALA A 190 -7.77 -8.61 -1.96
CA ALA A 190 -7.91 -7.52 -1.00
C ALA A 190 -8.48 -8.00 0.33
N ASP A 191 -7.61 -8.16 1.34
CA ASP A 191 -8.04 -8.28 2.73
C ASP A 191 -8.65 -6.95 3.17
N MET A 192 -9.96 -6.91 3.22
CA MET A 192 -10.71 -5.69 3.48
C MET A 192 -10.51 -5.15 4.89
N PHE A 193 -10.17 -6.01 5.86
CA PHE A 193 -10.00 -5.57 7.23
C PHE A 193 -8.58 -5.11 7.55
N LEU A 194 -7.56 -5.93 7.32
CA LEU A 194 -6.17 -5.58 7.65
C LEU A 194 -5.48 -4.81 6.51
N GLY A 195 -5.55 -5.31 5.28
CA GLY A 195 -4.77 -4.78 4.16
C GLY A 195 -5.33 -3.50 3.56
N VAL A 196 -6.62 -3.47 3.21
CA VAL A 196 -7.20 -2.38 2.41
C VAL A 196 -7.04 -0.98 3.03
N PRO A 197 -7.21 -0.75 4.35
CA PRO A 197 -6.92 0.57 4.94
C PRO A 197 -5.48 1.04 4.73
N PHE A 198 -4.51 0.13 4.77
CA PHE A 198 -3.12 0.39 4.45
C PHE A 198 -2.95 0.75 2.96
N ASN A 199 -3.56 -0.05 2.08
CA ASN A 199 -3.45 0.12 0.64
C ASN A 199 -4.04 1.47 0.18
N ILE A 200 -5.20 1.87 0.72
CA ILE A 200 -5.80 3.18 0.47
C ILE A 200 -4.82 4.30 0.84
N ALA A 201 -4.27 4.26 2.04
CA ALA A 201 -3.34 5.27 2.52
C ALA A 201 -2.02 5.28 1.73
N SER A 202 -1.48 4.11 1.38
CA SER A 202 -0.23 3.99 0.62
C SER A 202 -0.35 4.57 -0.79
N TYR A 203 -1.44 4.26 -1.51
CA TYR A 203 -1.63 4.80 -2.87
C TYR A 203 -2.07 6.25 -2.90
N ALA A 204 -2.82 6.72 -1.89
CA ALA A 204 -3.08 8.14 -1.73
C ALA A 204 -1.79 8.92 -1.43
N LEU A 205 -0.86 8.34 -0.66
CA LEU A 205 0.47 8.93 -0.42
C LEU A 205 1.30 8.94 -1.71
N LEU A 206 1.39 7.82 -2.44
CA LEU A 206 2.09 7.75 -3.73
C LEU A 206 1.56 8.81 -4.71
N GLN A 207 0.23 8.92 -4.84
CA GLN A 207 -0.42 9.92 -5.67
C GLN A 207 -0.05 11.34 -5.26
N THR A 208 -0.02 11.62 -3.95
CA THR A 208 0.33 12.95 -3.42
C THR A 208 1.80 13.27 -3.64
N VAL A 209 2.70 12.29 -3.44
CA VAL A 209 4.14 12.42 -3.74
C VAL A 209 4.36 12.75 -5.22
N LEU A 210 3.73 12.00 -6.13
CA LEU A 210 3.85 12.25 -7.57
C LEU A 210 3.25 13.61 -7.96
N ALA A 211 2.11 14.00 -7.39
CA ALA A 211 1.52 15.31 -7.62
C ALA A 211 2.45 16.44 -7.16
N ASN A 212 3.10 16.29 -6.00
CA ASN A 212 4.05 17.26 -5.48
C ASN A 212 5.26 17.43 -6.41
N VAL A 213 5.91 16.33 -6.83
CA VAL A 213 7.04 16.35 -7.79
C VAL A 213 6.66 16.98 -9.13
N LEU A 214 5.40 16.85 -9.55
CA LEU A 214 4.88 17.34 -10.82
C LEU A 214 4.28 18.77 -10.72
N ASN A 215 4.27 19.39 -9.54
CA ASN A 215 3.57 20.64 -9.25
C ASN A 215 2.07 20.59 -9.64
N LEU A 216 1.44 19.46 -9.43
CA LEU A 216 0.00 19.21 -9.61
C LEU A 216 -0.72 19.14 -8.26
N VAL A 217 -2.05 19.23 -8.30
CA VAL A 217 -2.90 19.06 -7.10
C VAL A 217 -3.37 17.61 -7.04
N PRO A 218 -3.34 16.93 -5.87
CA PRO A 218 -3.95 15.60 -5.73
C PRO A 218 -5.44 15.62 -6.08
N GLY A 219 -5.84 14.67 -6.93
CA GLY A 219 -7.23 14.49 -7.38
C GLY A 219 -7.93 13.35 -6.64
N GLU A 220 -8.64 12.49 -7.35
CA GLU A 220 -9.29 11.32 -6.78
C GLU A 220 -8.34 10.11 -6.73
N PHE A 221 -8.39 9.36 -5.63
CA PHE A 221 -7.90 7.99 -5.59
C PHE A 221 -9.07 7.04 -5.84
N VAL A 222 -8.96 6.19 -6.85
CA VAL A 222 -9.94 5.18 -7.24
C VAL A 222 -9.36 3.81 -6.96
N HIS A 223 -9.98 3.07 -6.05
CA HIS A 223 -9.56 1.72 -5.69
C HIS A 223 -10.51 0.69 -6.31
N THR A 224 -10.00 -0.09 -7.23
CA THR A 224 -10.73 -1.15 -7.93
C THR A 224 -10.27 -2.51 -7.42
N PHE A 225 -11.20 -3.34 -7.03
CA PHE A 225 -10.95 -4.65 -6.44
C PHE A 225 -11.35 -5.78 -7.39
N GLY A 226 -10.53 -6.81 -7.46
CA GLY A 226 -10.91 -8.14 -7.93
C GLY A 226 -11.64 -8.90 -6.82
N ASP A 227 -10.94 -9.79 -6.12
CA ASP A 227 -11.46 -10.52 -4.96
C ASP A 227 -11.32 -9.62 -3.70
N ALA A 228 -12.43 -9.07 -3.25
CA ALA A 228 -12.53 -8.31 -2.00
C ALA A 228 -13.09 -9.23 -0.91
N HIS A 229 -12.31 -9.51 0.14
CA HIS A 229 -12.67 -10.51 1.11
C HIS A 229 -12.42 -10.09 2.56
N ILE A 230 -13.17 -10.71 3.46
CA ILE A 230 -13.01 -10.64 4.92
C ILE A 230 -12.68 -12.03 5.42
N TYR A 231 -11.52 -12.19 6.05
CA TYR A 231 -11.16 -13.46 6.69
C TYR A 231 -12.11 -13.78 7.84
N LYS A 232 -12.50 -15.05 7.98
CA LYS A 232 -13.47 -15.47 9.01
C LYS A 232 -13.02 -15.18 10.43
N ASN A 233 -11.71 -15.19 10.68
CA ASN A 233 -11.11 -14.83 11.97
C ASN A 233 -11.14 -13.32 12.29
N SER A 234 -11.61 -12.48 11.34
CA SER A 234 -11.73 -11.02 11.50
C SER A 234 -13.17 -10.52 11.52
N ILE A 235 -14.16 -11.41 11.40
CA ILE A 235 -15.58 -11.02 11.27
C ILE A 235 -16.07 -10.20 12.47
N GLU A 236 -15.74 -10.60 13.68
CA GLU A 236 -16.19 -9.89 14.88
C GLU A 236 -15.57 -8.48 14.98
N GLN A 237 -14.31 -8.35 14.60
CA GLN A 237 -13.64 -7.05 14.52
C GLN A 237 -14.24 -6.15 13.45
N VAL A 238 -14.63 -6.71 12.30
CA VAL A 238 -15.32 -5.96 11.24
C VAL A 238 -16.68 -5.48 11.73
N LYS A 239 -17.48 -6.34 12.39
CA LYS A 239 -18.76 -5.95 12.99
C LYS A 239 -18.58 -4.82 14.00
N GLU A 240 -17.58 -4.91 14.88
CA GLU A 240 -17.25 -3.84 15.82
C GLU A 240 -16.85 -2.56 15.08
N GLN A 241 -16.00 -2.66 14.05
CA GLN A 241 -15.58 -1.49 13.26
C GLN A 241 -16.77 -0.77 12.62
N LEU A 242 -17.76 -1.50 12.14
CA LEU A 242 -18.98 -0.95 11.53
C LEU A 242 -19.89 -0.21 12.53
N THR A 243 -19.77 -0.44 13.82
CA THR A 243 -20.49 0.34 14.84
C THR A 243 -19.87 1.71 15.13
N ARG A 244 -18.64 1.94 14.65
CA ARG A 244 -17.86 3.14 14.97
C ARG A 244 -18.08 4.26 13.95
N GLU A 245 -18.45 5.44 14.40
CA GLU A 245 -18.60 6.61 13.54
C GLU A 245 -17.24 7.08 13.01
N PRO A 246 -17.11 7.32 11.69
CA PRO A 246 -15.89 7.89 11.13
C PRO A 246 -15.63 9.29 11.68
N LYS A 247 -14.38 9.57 12.03
CA LYS A 247 -13.94 10.93 12.40
C LYS A 247 -13.53 11.72 11.16
N LYS A 248 -13.26 13.01 11.35
CA LYS A 248 -12.77 13.92 10.30
C LYS A 248 -11.48 13.38 9.69
N LEU A 249 -11.35 13.48 8.36
CA LEU A 249 -10.11 13.10 7.67
C LEU A 249 -8.98 14.07 8.05
N PRO A 250 -7.75 13.55 8.24
CA PRO A 250 -6.58 14.37 8.49
C PRO A 250 -6.11 15.07 7.21
N LYS A 251 -5.16 15.99 7.40
CA LYS A 251 -4.39 16.58 6.30
C LYS A 251 -3.00 15.96 6.26
N LEU A 252 -2.55 15.56 5.09
CA LEU A 252 -1.17 15.15 4.89
C LEU A 252 -0.26 16.37 4.82
N ILE A 253 0.74 16.44 5.69
CA ILE A 253 1.87 17.37 5.62
C ILE A 253 3.09 16.55 5.21
N MET A 254 3.78 16.99 4.17
CA MET A 254 4.99 16.34 3.65
C MET A 254 5.95 17.38 3.09
N PRO A 255 7.25 17.02 2.92
CA PRO A 255 8.23 17.89 2.30
C PRO A 255 7.84 18.28 0.86
N ASN A 256 8.33 19.45 0.42
CA ASN A 256 8.29 19.80 -1.00
C ASN A 256 9.44 19.10 -1.71
N LEU A 257 9.14 18.41 -2.81
CA LEU A 257 10.07 17.54 -3.53
C LEU A 257 10.35 18.10 -4.91
N ASP A 258 11.60 18.37 -5.21
CA ASP A 258 12.04 18.79 -6.56
C ASP A 258 12.16 17.59 -7.52
N SER A 259 12.31 16.38 -6.98
CA SER A 259 12.39 15.13 -7.72
C SER A 259 11.96 13.94 -6.85
N ILE A 260 11.70 12.80 -7.49
CA ILE A 260 11.39 11.55 -6.75
C ILE A 260 12.60 11.06 -5.93
N ASP A 261 13.81 11.29 -6.41
CA ASP A 261 15.03 10.87 -5.74
C ASP A 261 15.32 11.70 -4.47
N ALA A 262 14.74 12.90 -4.33
CA ALA A 262 14.83 13.72 -3.11
C ALA A 262 14.17 13.03 -1.89
N LEU A 263 13.31 12.04 -2.10
CA LEU A 263 12.74 11.24 -1.00
C LEU A 263 13.80 10.55 -0.14
N ASN A 264 14.98 10.27 -0.69
CA ASN A 264 16.09 9.66 0.06
C ASN A 264 16.67 10.56 1.15
N GLU A 265 16.34 11.85 1.15
CA GLU A 265 16.78 12.84 2.16
C GLU A 265 15.82 12.91 3.36
N TYR A 266 14.66 12.25 3.28
CA TYR A 266 13.60 12.32 4.27
C TYR A 266 13.35 11.00 4.98
N SER A 267 12.85 11.11 6.19
CA SER A 267 12.49 9.98 7.06
C SER A 267 10.97 9.79 7.12
N VAL A 268 10.53 8.73 7.78
CA VAL A 268 9.09 8.50 8.03
C VAL A 268 8.43 9.60 8.86
N ASP A 269 9.21 10.35 9.66
CA ASP A 269 8.72 11.40 10.55
C ASP A 269 8.44 12.72 9.82
N ASP A 270 8.93 12.87 8.59
CA ASP A 270 8.67 14.04 7.75
C ASP A 270 7.29 14.00 7.06
N PHE A 271 6.58 12.86 7.17
CA PHE A 271 5.23 12.66 6.64
C PHE A 271 4.23 12.61 7.80
N ILE A 272 3.47 13.69 7.97
CA ILE A 272 2.61 13.87 9.14
C ILE A 272 1.14 13.88 8.73
N LEU A 273 0.30 13.14 9.42
CA LEU A 273 -1.15 13.26 9.33
C LEU A 273 -1.64 14.28 10.39
N GLU A 274 -1.70 15.54 9.98
CA GLU A 274 -2.15 16.63 10.85
C GLU A 274 -3.64 16.47 11.18
N GLY A 275 -3.97 16.51 12.47
CA GLY A 275 -5.34 16.34 12.95
C GLY A 275 -5.86 14.90 12.84
N TYR A 276 -4.99 13.88 12.70
CA TYR A 276 -5.42 12.50 12.68
C TYR A 276 -5.90 12.04 14.05
N GLU A 277 -7.17 11.75 14.13
CA GLU A 277 -7.82 11.12 15.26
C GLU A 277 -8.50 9.83 14.82
N SER A 278 -8.34 8.76 15.60
CA SER A 278 -8.97 7.48 15.31
C SER A 278 -9.59 6.85 16.55
N HIS A 279 -10.46 5.88 16.33
CA HIS A 279 -10.83 4.91 17.36
C HIS A 279 -9.64 4.00 17.67
N PRO A 280 -9.64 3.31 18.82
CA PRO A 280 -8.58 2.37 19.18
C PRO A 280 -8.37 1.28 18.13
N ALA A 281 -7.16 0.71 18.10
CA ALA A 281 -6.83 -0.39 17.21
C ALA A 281 -7.76 -1.60 17.43
N LEU A 282 -8.09 -2.28 16.35
CA LEU A 282 -8.75 -3.58 16.35
C LEU A 282 -7.72 -4.61 15.84
N LYS A 283 -7.35 -5.53 16.70
CA LYS A 283 -6.38 -6.57 16.36
C LYS A 283 -7.09 -7.80 15.80
N ALA A 284 -6.58 -8.35 14.71
CA ALA A 284 -6.96 -9.66 14.19
C ALA A 284 -5.70 -10.45 13.82
N PRO A 285 -5.73 -11.78 13.84
CA PRO A 285 -4.64 -12.59 13.31
C PRO A 285 -4.47 -12.36 11.81
N MET A 286 -3.23 -12.23 11.35
CA MET A 286 -2.94 -12.20 9.91
C MET A 286 -3.01 -13.63 9.36
N ALA A 287 -3.69 -13.84 8.25
CA ALA A 287 -3.67 -15.10 7.52
C ALA A 287 -2.41 -15.11 6.62
N ILE A 288 -1.55 -16.12 6.79
CA ILE A 288 -0.24 -16.25 6.14
C ILE A 288 -0.23 -17.46 5.22
#